data_08361aff6f794d7c57c06eaf0e4a60f4
#
_entry.id   08361aff6f794d7c57c06eaf0e4a60f4
#
_cell.length_a   1.000
_cell.length_b   1.000
_cell.length_c   1.000
_cell.angle_alpha   90.00
_cell.angle_beta   90.00
_cell.angle_gamma   90.00
#
_symmetry.space_group_name_H-M   'P 1'
#
loop_
_entity.id
_entity.type
_entity.pdbx_description
1 polymer ?
#
loop_
_entity_poly.entity_id
_entity_poly.type
_entity_poly.pdbx_seq_one_letter_code
_entity_poly.pdbx_strand_id
1 'polypeptide(L)'
;MNYQYHNTVVTLVVSGIITSRMTKKLPIAQLEVIANDIREDIIHMLEHAGSGHSAGPLGLADIFTALYFDVMKHDPQNPDWDERDILLLSNGHCVPVRYATMAHAGFFPKKELLTLRKLGSRLQGHPERTRLPGLETTSGPLGSGLSQGAGVALALRMDKQLTRRVYVIMGDGELDEGNIWEAAMLAGKEKLNNITGIIDRNNIQIDGPTELIMPLEDLKGKWEAFGWHVLEINGNDIEAVIDACEMAKAIHEKPVMIIAHTIPGKGVDFMENDFHWHGAPPNHEQAVKALHELRTLGGKIRSEHE
;
A
#
# COMPACT_ATOMS: atom_id res chain seq x y z
N MET A 1 4.99 48.44 3.74
CA MET A 1 3.71 47.84 3.30
C MET A 1 3.83 46.35 3.54
N ASN A 2 3.15 45.86 4.59
CA ASN A 2 3.20 44.46 4.99
C ASN A 2 2.12 43.71 4.23
N TYR A 3 2.50 42.70 3.47
CA TYR A 3 1.54 41.73 2.94
C TYR A 3 1.51 40.51 3.88
N GLN A 4 0.41 40.37 4.61
CA GLN A 4 0.07 39.15 5.33
C GLN A 4 -0.66 38.21 4.37
N TYR A 5 -0.10 36.99 4.18
CA TYR A 5 -0.80 35.90 3.55
C TYR A 5 -1.71 35.23 4.58
N HIS A 6 -3.02 35.32 4.40
CA HIS A 6 -3.99 34.55 5.15
C HIS A 6 -4.11 33.14 4.55
N ASN A 7 -3.57 32.14 5.25
CA ASN A 7 -3.92 30.75 5.04
C ASN A 7 -5.31 30.50 5.65
N THR A 8 -6.33 30.41 4.82
CA THR A 8 -7.66 29.99 5.26
C THR A 8 -7.75 28.47 5.22
N VAL A 9 -7.42 27.81 6.32
CA VAL A 9 -7.76 26.40 6.54
C VAL A 9 -9.23 26.36 6.89
N VAL A 10 -10.07 25.83 6.02
CA VAL A 10 -11.48 25.57 6.32
C VAL A 10 -11.57 24.28 7.13
N THR A 11 -11.59 24.41 8.46
CA THR A 11 -11.93 23.32 9.37
C THR A 11 -13.45 23.25 9.48
N LEU A 12 -14.08 22.31 8.78
CA LEU A 12 -15.49 21.97 8.98
C LEU A 12 -15.61 21.08 10.23
N VAL A 13 -15.94 21.69 11.36
CA VAL A 13 -16.43 20.98 12.55
C VAL A 13 -17.93 20.74 12.34
N VAL A 14 -18.33 19.52 12.08
CA VAL A 14 -19.74 19.09 12.11
C VAL A 14 -19.93 18.18 13.31
N SER A 15 -20.48 18.73 14.39
CA SER A 15 -21.04 17.96 15.49
C SER A 15 -22.45 17.49 15.11
N GLY A 16 -22.63 16.20 14.88
CA GLY A 16 -23.93 15.58 14.61
C GLY A 16 -23.80 14.06 14.46
N ILE A 17 -24.54 13.34 15.23
CA ILE A 17 -24.71 11.87 15.32
C ILE A 17 -24.55 11.21 13.95
N ILE A 18 -23.50 10.40 13.78
CA ILE A 18 -23.21 9.67 12.55
C ILE A 18 -23.70 8.25 12.72
N THR A 19 -24.89 7.98 12.20
CA THR A 19 -25.35 6.64 11.87
C THR A 19 -24.98 6.36 10.41
N SER A 20 -24.24 5.28 10.17
CA SER A 20 -23.83 4.77 8.84
C SER A 20 -22.88 5.67 8.04
N ARG A 21 -21.58 5.49 8.18
CA ARG A 21 -20.56 6.16 7.37
C ARG A 21 -20.45 5.52 5.98
N MET A 22 -21.18 6.02 5.01
CA MET A 22 -20.69 6.09 3.64
C MET A 22 -19.78 7.31 3.58
N THR A 23 -18.47 7.14 3.66
CA THR A 23 -17.52 8.20 3.35
C THR A 23 -17.78 8.63 1.91
N LYS A 24 -18.03 9.93 1.68
CA LYS A 24 -18.16 10.47 0.33
C LYS A 24 -16.87 10.14 -0.41
N LYS A 25 -16.97 9.37 -1.50
CA LYS A 25 -15.80 9.02 -2.33
C LYS A 25 -15.10 10.32 -2.76
N LEU A 26 -13.79 10.34 -2.63
CA LEU A 26 -12.98 11.47 -3.07
C LEU A 26 -12.85 11.43 -4.60
N PRO A 27 -12.81 12.57 -5.29
CA PRO A 27 -12.45 12.63 -6.71
C PRO A 27 -11.03 12.05 -6.93
N ILE A 28 -10.81 11.42 -8.08
CA ILE A 28 -9.49 10.84 -8.45
C ILE A 28 -8.38 11.89 -8.31
N ALA A 29 -8.59 13.12 -8.80
CA ALA A 29 -7.66 14.22 -8.65
C ALA A 29 -7.21 14.48 -7.18
N GLN A 30 -8.11 14.34 -6.21
CA GLN A 30 -7.75 14.46 -4.80
C GLN A 30 -6.94 13.25 -4.31
N LEU A 31 -7.26 12.06 -4.79
CA LEU A 31 -6.50 10.85 -4.46
C LEU A 31 -5.07 10.93 -5.01
N GLU A 32 -4.88 11.43 -6.22
CA GLU A 32 -3.55 11.64 -6.83
C GLU A 32 -2.71 12.65 -6.02
N VAL A 33 -3.32 13.73 -5.54
CA VAL A 33 -2.64 14.69 -4.66
C VAL A 33 -2.24 14.02 -3.35
N ILE A 34 -3.14 13.22 -2.73
CA ILE A 34 -2.82 12.48 -1.49
C ILE A 34 -1.67 11.49 -1.73
N ALA A 35 -1.69 10.76 -2.84
CA ALA A 35 -0.63 9.82 -3.19
C ALA A 35 0.73 10.52 -3.34
N ASN A 36 0.73 11.71 -3.94
CA ASN A 36 1.94 12.51 -4.05
C ASN A 36 2.43 13.05 -2.69
N ASP A 37 1.53 13.53 -1.83
CA ASP A 37 1.85 13.96 -0.47
C ASP A 37 2.42 12.80 0.37
N ILE A 38 1.90 11.58 0.19
CA ILE A 38 2.43 10.36 0.81
C ILE A 38 3.87 10.10 0.33
N ARG A 39 4.18 10.28 -0.96
CA ARG A 39 5.55 10.15 -1.48
C ARG A 39 6.51 11.17 -0.85
N GLU A 40 6.08 12.43 -0.67
CA GLU A 40 6.90 13.44 0.05
C GLU A 40 7.19 13.00 1.49
N ASP A 41 6.17 12.50 2.22
CA ASP A 41 6.35 12.00 3.58
C ASP A 41 7.28 10.78 3.64
N ILE A 42 7.24 9.86 2.65
CA ILE A 42 8.17 8.72 2.54
C ILE A 42 9.62 9.21 2.42
N ILE A 43 9.89 10.20 1.57
CA ILE A 43 11.24 10.78 1.42
C ILE A 43 11.70 11.38 2.75
N HIS A 44 10.88 12.19 3.42
CA HIS A 44 11.20 12.79 4.71
C HIS A 44 11.47 11.73 5.81
N MET A 45 10.63 10.69 5.87
CA MET A 45 10.80 9.60 6.84
C MET A 45 12.13 8.89 6.66
N LEU A 46 12.47 8.54 5.42
CA LEU A 46 13.65 7.74 5.09
C LEU A 46 14.94 8.54 5.24
N GLU A 47 14.95 9.81 4.81
CA GLU A 47 16.06 10.74 5.07
C GLU A 47 16.35 10.83 6.56
N HIS A 48 15.30 11.08 7.36
CA HIS A 48 15.43 11.24 8.81
C HIS A 48 15.84 9.96 9.53
N ALA A 49 15.39 8.80 9.05
CA ALA A 49 15.77 7.49 9.58
C ALA A 49 17.22 7.12 9.23
N GLY A 50 17.73 7.54 8.06
CA GLY A 50 19.04 7.16 7.53
C GLY A 50 19.14 5.68 7.17
N SER A 51 18.02 4.99 7.05
CA SER A 51 17.93 3.57 6.67
C SER A 51 16.52 3.21 6.22
N GLY A 52 16.38 2.24 5.33
CA GLY A 52 15.10 1.74 4.85
C GLY A 52 15.06 1.59 3.33
N HIS A 53 13.87 1.43 2.78
CA HIS A 53 13.62 1.13 1.38
C HIS A 53 12.84 2.27 0.74
N SER A 54 13.29 2.76 -0.42
CA SER A 54 12.68 3.92 -1.10
C SER A 54 11.82 3.51 -2.28
N ALA A 55 12.35 2.71 -3.20
CA ALA A 55 11.74 2.48 -4.50
C ALA A 55 10.35 1.81 -4.42
N GLY A 56 10.23 0.71 -3.68
CA GLY A 56 8.95 0.01 -3.48
C GLY A 56 7.89 0.90 -2.83
N PRO A 57 8.16 1.55 -1.68
CA PRO A 57 7.22 2.47 -1.04
C PRO A 57 6.72 3.60 -1.94
N LEU A 58 7.60 4.21 -2.75
CA LEU A 58 7.21 5.28 -3.69
C LEU A 58 6.30 4.75 -4.80
N GLY A 59 6.59 3.54 -5.33
CA GLY A 59 5.79 2.87 -6.35
C GLY A 59 4.39 2.49 -5.85
N LEU A 60 4.28 2.08 -4.58
CA LEU A 60 3.03 1.61 -3.95
C LEU A 60 2.09 2.74 -3.48
N ALA A 61 2.47 4.00 -3.54
CA ALA A 61 1.70 5.10 -2.97
C ALA A 61 0.27 5.20 -3.55
N ASP A 62 0.10 4.97 -4.86
CA ASP A 62 -1.21 5.01 -5.52
C ASP A 62 -2.11 3.86 -5.04
N ILE A 63 -1.57 2.64 -4.93
CA ILE A 63 -2.29 1.46 -4.44
C ILE A 63 -2.74 1.67 -2.99
N PHE A 64 -1.85 2.14 -2.12
CA PHE A 64 -2.21 2.42 -0.72
C PHE A 64 -3.24 3.53 -0.59
N THR A 65 -3.14 4.56 -1.43
CA THR A 65 -4.12 5.64 -1.47
C THR A 65 -5.49 5.12 -1.89
N ALA A 66 -5.58 4.35 -2.97
CA ALA A 66 -6.83 3.72 -3.40
C ALA A 66 -7.45 2.87 -2.29
N LEU A 67 -6.64 2.00 -1.64
CA LEU A 67 -7.11 1.10 -0.59
C LEU A 67 -7.65 1.87 0.62
N TYR A 68 -6.92 2.85 1.15
CA TYR A 68 -7.31 3.53 2.39
C TYR A 68 -8.36 4.62 2.20
N PHE A 69 -8.45 5.25 1.03
CA PHE A 69 -9.35 6.39 0.84
C PHE A 69 -10.59 6.11 -0.02
N ASP A 70 -10.67 4.91 -0.66
CA ASP A 70 -11.84 4.51 -1.44
C ASP A 70 -12.32 3.08 -1.17
N VAL A 71 -11.41 2.10 -1.16
CA VAL A 71 -11.74 0.67 -1.30
C VAL A 71 -12.08 -0.01 0.03
N MET A 72 -11.25 0.22 1.06
CA MET A 72 -11.32 -0.52 2.33
C MET A 72 -12.24 0.13 3.34
N LYS A 73 -12.95 -0.71 4.09
CA LYS A 73 -13.68 -0.29 5.30
C LYS A 73 -12.70 -0.25 6.48
N HIS A 74 -12.48 0.91 7.02
CA HIS A 74 -11.69 1.09 8.25
C HIS A 74 -12.18 2.31 9.04
N ASP A 75 -11.83 2.39 10.32
CA ASP A 75 -12.06 3.55 11.17
C ASP A 75 -10.78 3.89 11.94
N PRO A 76 -10.11 5.00 11.62
CA PRO A 76 -8.90 5.42 12.33
C PRO A 76 -9.11 5.70 13.82
N GLN A 77 -10.35 6.05 14.23
CA GLN A 77 -10.70 6.29 15.63
C GLN A 77 -11.06 5.01 16.38
N ASN A 78 -11.37 3.94 15.64
CA ASN A 78 -11.63 2.60 16.17
C ASN A 78 -10.90 1.56 15.31
N PRO A 79 -9.55 1.50 15.38
CA PRO A 79 -8.73 0.64 14.52
C PRO A 79 -8.98 -0.86 14.69
N ASP A 80 -9.59 -1.26 15.80
CA ASP A 80 -9.97 -2.65 16.09
C ASP A 80 -11.45 -2.96 15.78
N TRP A 81 -12.13 -2.08 15.02
CA TRP A 81 -13.53 -2.30 14.63
C TRP A 81 -13.73 -3.66 13.95
N ASP A 82 -14.64 -4.46 14.49
CA ASP A 82 -14.82 -5.87 14.10
C ASP A 82 -15.32 -6.08 12.66
N GLU A 83 -15.95 -5.08 12.03
CA GLU A 83 -16.47 -5.18 10.66
C GLU A 83 -15.53 -4.56 9.62
N ARG A 84 -14.37 -4.06 10.03
CA ARG A 84 -13.37 -3.49 9.10
C ARG A 84 -12.76 -4.55 8.19
N ASP A 85 -12.30 -4.14 7.05
CA ASP A 85 -11.46 -4.95 6.18
C ASP A 85 -10.07 -5.14 6.78
N ILE A 86 -9.34 -6.13 6.27
CA ILE A 86 -8.03 -6.56 6.77
C ILE A 86 -6.99 -6.30 5.67
N LEU A 87 -5.89 -5.64 6.03
CA LEU A 87 -4.77 -5.43 5.12
C LEU A 87 -3.48 -6.02 5.67
N LEU A 88 -2.90 -6.98 4.97
CA LEU A 88 -1.59 -7.54 5.27
C LEU A 88 -0.55 -7.00 4.29
N LEU A 89 0.53 -6.45 4.81
CA LEU A 89 1.69 -6.05 4.03
C LEU A 89 2.76 -7.14 4.15
N SER A 90 2.81 -8.05 3.19
CA SER A 90 3.75 -9.18 3.19
C SER A 90 5.18 -8.72 2.94
N ASN A 91 5.38 -7.86 1.94
CA ASN A 91 6.64 -7.16 1.67
C ASN A 91 6.90 -6.06 2.73
N GLY A 92 7.08 -6.47 3.97
CA GLY A 92 7.13 -5.60 5.15
C GLY A 92 8.18 -4.49 5.11
N HIS A 93 9.20 -4.61 4.28
CA HIS A 93 10.18 -3.56 4.04
C HIS A 93 9.57 -2.32 3.37
N CYS A 94 8.44 -2.48 2.68
CA CYS A 94 7.66 -1.36 2.11
C CYS A 94 6.80 -0.62 3.15
N VAL A 95 6.95 -0.89 4.44
CA VAL A 95 6.15 -0.25 5.52
C VAL A 95 6.17 1.29 5.53
N PRO A 96 7.18 2.02 5.02
CA PRO A 96 7.10 3.48 4.96
C PRO A 96 5.83 3.99 4.27
N VAL A 97 5.41 3.38 3.14
CA VAL A 97 4.16 3.78 2.48
C VAL A 97 2.94 3.53 3.35
N ARG A 98 2.88 2.39 4.07
CA ARG A 98 1.77 2.10 4.97
C ARG A 98 1.68 3.09 6.10
N TYR A 99 2.79 3.43 6.75
CA TYR A 99 2.80 4.42 7.83
C TYR A 99 2.40 5.81 7.34
N ALA A 100 2.96 6.28 6.23
CA ALA A 100 2.57 7.55 5.65
C ALA A 100 1.05 7.59 5.35
N THR A 101 0.52 6.57 4.68
CA THR A 101 -0.91 6.46 4.37
C THR A 101 -1.78 6.41 5.63
N MET A 102 -1.41 5.63 6.66
CA MET A 102 -2.13 5.58 7.93
C MET A 102 -2.14 6.94 8.65
N ALA A 103 -1.05 7.70 8.60
CA ALA A 103 -0.99 9.05 9.17
C ALA A 103 -1.91 10.01 8.41
N HIS A 104 -1.95 9.97 7.07
CA HIS A 104 -2.89 10.73 6.25
C HIS A 104 -4.35 10.32 6.50
N ALA A 105 -4.61 9.04 6.72
CA ALA A 105 -5.93 8.53 7.08
C ALA A 105 -6.35 8.83 8.53
N GLY A 106 -5.45 9.37 9.37
CA GLY A 106 -5.78 9.84 10.72
C GLY A 106 -5.58 8.83 11.85
N PHE A 107 -4.87 7.71 11.62
CA PHE A 107 -4.57 6.72 12.66
C PHE A 107 -3.61 7.27 13.73
N PHE A 108 -2.73 8.19 13.34
CA PHE A 108 -1.79 8.87 14.23
C PHE A 108 -1.28 10.17 13.61
N PRO A 109 -0.71 11.09 14.43
CA PRO A 109 -0.23 12.38 13.93
C PRO A 109 0.94 12.24 12.95
N LYS A 110 0.91 12.93 11.82
CA LYS A 110 1.98 12.93 10.79
C LYS A 110 3.38 13.19 11.34
N LYS A 111 3.52 14.03 12.38
CA LYS A 111 4.82 14.32 13.02
C LYS A 111 5.54 13.05 13.52
N GLU A 112 4.81 11.98 13.84
CA GLU A 112 5.40 10.73 14.26
C GLU A 112 6.17 10.02 13.14
N LEU A 113 5.88 10.29 11.87
CA LEU A 113 6.57 9.70 10.73
C LEU A 113 8.10 9.89 10.83
N LEU A 114 8.55 11.02 11.38
CA LEU A 114 9.97 11.30 11.60
C LEU A 114 10.62 10.43 12.70
N THR A 115 9.84 9.61 13.38
CA THR A 115 10.36 8.65 14.37
C THR A 115 10.63 7.27 13.80
N LEU A 116 10.45 7.07 12.47
CA LEU A 116 10.72 5.79 11.81
C LEU A 116 12.08 5.22 12.23
N ARG A 117 12.11 3.95 12.65
CA ARG A 117 13.32 3.20 13.05
C ARG A 117 14.12 3.81 14.22
N LYS A 118 13.60 4.82 14.94
CA LYS A 118 14.25 5.35 16.14
C LYS A 118 13.98 4.45 17.33
N LEU A 119 14.95 4.36 18.25
CA LEU A 119 14.79 3.56 19.46
C LEU A 119 13.56 4.02 20.26
N GLY A 120 12.70 3.08 20.63
CA GLY A 120 11.45 3.33 21.37
C GLY A 120 10.26 3.79 20.50
N SER A 121 10.46 4.09 19.22
CA SER A 121 9.36 4.39 18.30
C SER A 121 8.47 3.18 18.08
N ARG A 122 7.17 3.42 17.90
CA ARG A 122 6.25 2.38 17.42
C ARG A 122 6.30 2.15 15.90
N LEU A 123 6.92 3.06 15.15
CA LEU A 123 7.13 2.94 13.71
C LEU A 123 8.44 2.15 13.45
N GLN A 124 8.31 0.84 13.47
CA GLN A 124 9.43 -0.08 13.26
C GLN A 124 9.80 -0.17 11.78
N GLY A 125 11.00 -0.66 11.46
CA GLY A 125 11.48 -0.83 10.08
C GLY A 125 10.73 -1.88 9.25
N HIS A 126 9.99 -2.76 9.91
CA HIS A 126 8.94 -3.64 9.38
C HIS A 126 7.73 -3.50 10.31
N PRO A 127 6.48 -3.69 9.83
CA PRO A 127 5.30 -3.51 10.68
C PRO A 127 5.32 -4.52 11.84
N GLU A 128 5.00 -4.03 13.03
CA GLU A 128 4.90 -4.86 14.24
C GLU A 128 3.53 -4.59 14.89
N ARG A 129 2.64 -5.62 14.83
CA ARG A 129 1.22 -5.49 15.17
C ARG A 129 0.96 -5.04 16.61
N THR A 130 1.85 -5.37 17.54
CA THR A 130 1.66 -5.03 18.96
C THR A 130 2.08 -3.59 19.27
N ARG A 131 2.69 -2.88 18.32
CA ARG A 131 3.20 -1.52 18.49
C ARG A 131 2.25 -0.44 17.99
N LEU A 132 1.53 -0.72 16.90
CA LEU A 132 0.68 0.27 16.25
C LEU A 132 -0.70 -0.31 15.98
N PRO A 133 -1.78 0.22 16.60
CA PRO A 133 -3.15 -0.17 16.29
C PRO A 133 -3.48 0.03 14.80
N GLY A 134 -4.25 -0.90 14.22
CA GLY A 134 -4.55 -0.91 12.79
C GLY A 134 -3.52 -1.67 11.92
N LEU A 135 -2.47 -2.24 12.54
CA LEU A 135 -1.63 -3.25 11.91
C LEU A 135 -2.12 -4.65 12.27
N GLU A 136 -2.47 -5.44 11.29
CA GLU A 136 -3.04 -6.78 11.49
C GLU A 136 -1.99 -7.84 11.79
N THR A 137 -0.82 -7.71 11.17
CA THR A 137 0.26 -8.69 11.29
C THR A 137 1.61 -8.02 11.46
N THR A 138 2.51 -8.74 12.10
CA THR A 138 3.94 -8.45 12.04
C THR A 138 4.49 -9.08 10.78
N SER A 139 5.27 -8.36 10.00
CA SER A 139 5.90 -8.87 8.79
C SER A 139 7.41 -8.59 8.78
N GLY A 140 8.11 -9.25 7.88
CA GLY A 140 9.57 -9.24 7.74
C GLY A 140 9.99 -10.45 6.92
N PRO A 141 9.70 -11.68 7.35
CA PRO A 141 9.92 -12.87 6.52
C PRO A 141 9.03 -12.82 5.28
N LEU A 142 9.65 -12.68 4.11
CA LEU A 142 8.95 -12.68 2.83
C LEU A 142 8.21 -14.01 2.61
N GLY A 143 7.12 -13.97 1.86
CA GLY A 143 6.29 -15.14 1.52
C GLY A 143 5.25 -15.53 2.58
N SER A 144 5.35 -15.02 3.81
CA SER A 144 4.44 -15.44 4.89
C SER A 144 3.08 -14.73 4.91
N GLY A 145 2.98 -13.54 4.29
CA GLY A 145 1.77 -12.73 4.35
C GLY A 145 0.57 -13.37 3.66
N LEU A 146 0.79 -14.05 2.52
CA LEU A 146 -0.31 -14.73 1.82
C LEU A 146 -0.89 -15.88 2.65
N SER A 147 -0.03 -16.66 3.32
CA SER A 147 -0.46 -17.75 4.21
C SER A 147 -1.28 -17.22 5.39
N GLN A 148 -0.83 -16.12 5.99
CA GLN A 148 -1.56 -15.45 7.07
C GLN A 148 -2.91 -14.91 6.56
N GLY A 149 -2.92 -14.28 5.38
CA GLY A 149 -4.14 -13.78 4.73
C GLY A 149 -5.14 -14.88 4.42
N ALA A 150 -4.68 -16.02 3.91
CA ALA A 150 -5.51 -17.19 3.66
C ALA A 150 -6.13 -17.74 4.96
N GLY A 151 -5.34 -17.80 6.05
CA GLY A 151 -5.83 -18.19 7.37
C GLY A 151 -6.90 -17.25 7.91
N VAL A 152 -6.68 -15.93 7.79
CA VAL A 152 -7.67 -14.92 8.19
C VAL A 152 -8.94 -15.01 7.34
N ALA A 153 -8.80 -15.13 6.01
CA ALA A 153 -9.95 -15.25 5.10
C ALA A 153 -10.80 -16.50 5.41
N LEU A 154 -10.13 -17.61 5.73
CA LEU A 154 -10.80 -18.85 6.13
C LEU A 154 -11.55 -18.69 7.47
N ALA A 155 -10.91 -18.06 8.46
CA ALA A 155 -11.53 -17.78 9.76
C ALA A 155 -12.78 -16.89 9.61
N LEU A 156 -12.68 -15.79 8.86
CA LEU A 156 -13.83 -14.91 8.58
C LEU A 156 -14.99 -15.65 7.93
N ARG A 157 -14.69 -16.58 7.00
CA ARG A 157 -15.71 -17.42 6.37
C ARG A 157 -16.37 -18.37 7.38
N MET A 158 -15.58 -19.01 8.27
CA MET A 158 -16.10 -19.88 9.32
C MET A 158 -16.99 -19.12 10.31
N ASP A 159 -16.63 -17.88 10.63
CA ASP A 159 -17.39 -16.99 11.50
C ASP A 159 -18.57 -16.30 10.78
N LYS A 160 -18.80 -16.64 9.50
CA LYS A 160 -19.86 -16.07 8.64
C LYS A 160 -19.75 -14.54 8.44
N GLN A 161 -18.57 -13.98 8.57
CA GLN A 161 -18.27 -12.56 8.33
C GLN A 161 -17.97 -12.33 6.84
N LEU A 162 -18.91 -12.64 5.97
CA LEU A 162 -18.73 -12.74 4.51
C LEU A 162 -18.57 -11.38 3.81
N THR A 163 -18.86 -10.29 4.49
CA THR A 163 -18.73 -8.92 3.94
C THR A 163 -17.37 -8.30 4.17
N ARG A 164 -16.54 -8.93 5.01
CA ARG A 164 -15.17 -8.48 5.28
C ARG A 164 -14.20 -9.03 4.24
N ARG A 165 -13.34 -8.15 3.75
CA ARG A 165 -12.33 -8.51 2.73
C ARG A 165 -10.95 -8.56 3.36
N VAL A 166 -10.11 -9.42 2.80
CA VAL A 166 -8.70 -9.56 3.17
C VAL A 166 -7.88 -9.16 1.95
N TYR A 167 -7.07 -8.12 2.09
CA TYR A 167 -6.12 -7.66 1.08
C TYR A 167 -4.72 -8.05 1.52
N VAL A 168 -3.92 -8.61 0.60
CA VAL A 168 -2.53 -8.99 0.86
C VAL A 168 -1.65 -8.36 -0.20
N ILE A 169 -0.76 -7.46 0.22
CA ILE A 169 0.21 -6.83 -0.69
C ILE A 169 1.53 -7.60 -0.61
N MET A 170 2.05 -7.98 -1.76
CA MET A 170 3.28 -8.74 -1.93
C MET A 170 4.18 -8.07 -2.96
N GLY A 171 5.51 -8.19 -2.81
CA GLY A 171 6.45 -7.83 -3.87
C GLY A 171 6.57 -8.95 -4.91
N ASP A 172 6.99 -8.60 -6.12
CA ASP A 172 7.21 -9.61 -7.17
C ASP A 172 8.43 -10.51 -6.86
N GLY A 173 9.56 -9.98 -6.42
CA GLY A 173 10.68 -10.79 -5.96
C GLY A 173 10.36 -11.68 -4.75
N GLU A 174 9.35 -11.33 -3.95
CA GLU A 174 8.84 -12.17 -2.86
C GLU A 174 8.21 -13.47 -3.37
N LEU A 175 7.77 -13.52 -4.61
CA LEU A 175 7.16 -14.70 -5.23
C LEU A 175 8.15 -15.84 -5.48
N ASP A 176 9.44 -15.60 -5.31
CA ASP A 176 10.46 -16.66 -5.29
C ASP A 176 10.36 -17.55 -4.04
N GLU A 177 9.64 -17.11 -3.01
CA GLU A 177 9.38 -17.89 -1.80
C GLU A 177 8.35 -19.01 -2.04
N GLY A 178 8.72 -20.27 -1.76
CA GLY A 178 7.84 -21.42 -1.94
C GLY A 178 6.53 -21.35 -1.16
N ASN A 179 6.55 -20.72 0.01
CA ASN A 179 5.40 -20.50 0.88
C ASN A 179 4.25 -19.72 0.21
N ILE A 180 4.56 -18.82 -0.74
CA ILE A 180 3.54 -18.14 -1.56
C ILE A 180 2.71 -19.16 -2.34
N TRP A 181 3.37 -20.10 -3.00
CA TRP A 181 2.69 -21.07 -3.87
C TRP A 181 1.92 -22.13 -3.07
N GLU A 182 2.42 -22.50 -1.88
CA GLU A 182 1.67 -23.34 -0.94
C GLU A 182 0.38 -22.65 -0.49
N ALA A 183 0.43 -21.37 -0.15
CA ALA A 183 -0.73 -20.58 0.23
C ALA A 183 -1.69 -20.35 -0.97
N ALA A 184 -1.14 -20.12 -2.16
CA ALA A 184 -1.91 -19.98 -3.39
C ALA A 184 -2.74 -21.23 -3.68
N MET A 185 -2.14 -22.42 -3.54
CA MET A 185 -2.79 -23.70 -3.71
C MET A 185 -3.94 -23.90 -2.71
N LEU A 186 -3.70 -23.56 -1.43
CA LEU A 186 -4.72 -23.66 -0.39
C LEU A 186 -5.91 -22.72 -0.68
N ALA A 187 -5.62 -21.45 -0.95
CA ALA A 187 -6.67 -20.44 -1.18
C ALA A 187 -7.51 -20.77 -2.42
N GLY A 188 -6.87 -21.26 -3.50
CA GLY A 188 -7.58 -21.72 -4.70
C GLY A 188 -8.44 -22.95 -4.44
N LYS A 189 -7.89 -23.98 -3.76
CA LYS A 189 -8.63 -25.19 -3.36
C LYS A 189 -9.85 -24.84 -2.50
N GLU A 190 -9.70 -23.97 -1.53
CA GLU A 190 -10.76 -23.54 -0.63
C GLU A 190 -11.69 -22.49 -1.27
N LYS A 191 -11.38 -21.99 -2.47
CA LYS A 191 -12.14 -20.94 -3.17
C LYS A 191 -12.40 -19.73 -2.25
N LEU A 192 -11.34 -19.21 -1.65
CA LEU A 192 -11.43 -18.08 -0.71
C LEU A 192 -11.74 -16.79 -1.45
N ASN A 193 -12.99 -16.55 -1.80
CA ASN A 193 -13.42 -15.39 -2.58
C ASN A 193 -13.40 -14.06 -1.80
N ASN A 194 -13.09 -14.09 -0.51
CA ASN A 194 -12.95 -12.93 0.35
C ASN A 194 -11.48 -12.47 0.49
N ILE A 195 -10.52 -13.12 -0.19
CA ILE A 195 -9.12 -12.67 -0.26
C ILE A 195 -8.82 -12.08 -1.64
N THR A 196 -8.12 -10.96 -1.65
CA THR A 196 -7.55 -10.31 -2.83
C THR A 196 -6.06 -10.12 -2.59
N GLY A 197 -5.22 -10.81 -3.38
CA GLY A 197 -3.80 -10.55 -3.43
C GLY A 197 -3.51 -9.40 -4.39
N ILE A 198 -2.52 -8.57 -4.07
CA ILE A 198 -2.03 -7.50 -4.93
C ILE A 198 -0.51 -7.66 -5.02
N ILE A 199 -0.01 -7.92 -6.22
CA ILE A 199 1.42 -8.02 -6.48
C ILE A 199 1.93 -6.66 -6.95
N ASP A 200 2.87 -6.09 -6.23
CA ASP A 200 3.70 -4.97 -6.65
C ASP A 200 4.69 -5.46 -7.70
N ARG A 201 4.24 -5.52 -8.98
CA ARG A 201 5.05 -5.96 -10.12
C ARG A 201 5.94 -4.81 -10.59
N ASN A 202 6.93 -4.49 -9.77
CA ASN A 202 7.87 -3.39 -10.01
C ASN A 202 9.14 -3.81 -10.76
N ASN A 203 9.31 -5.11 -11.03
CA ASN A 203 10.41 -5.73 -11.79
C ASN A 203 11.80 -5.57 -11.17
N ILE A 204 11.90 -5.21 -9.89
CA ILE A 204 13.19 -5.11 -9.20
C ILE A 204 13.19 -5.91 -7.90
N GLN A 205 14.34 -6.42 -7.54
CA GLN A 205 14.66 -6.91 -6.21
C GLN A 205 16.06 -6.39 -5.79
N ILE A 206 16.53 -6.77 -4.60
CA ILE A 206 17.73 -6.18 -3.98
C ILE A 206 19.00 -6.33 -4.85
N ASP A 207 19.09 -7.42 -5.60
CA ASP A 207 20.28 -7.79 -6.37
C ASP A 207 20.16 -7.43 -7.87
N GLY A 208 18.99 -6.98 -8.33
CA GLY A 208 18.80 -6.62 -9.75
C GLY A 208 17.35 -6.71 -10.24
N PRO A 209 17.14 -6.67 -11.56
CA PRO A 209 15.85 -6.92 -12.17
C PRO A 209 15.37 -8.35 -11.88
N THR A 210 14.08 -8.52 -11.52
CA THR A 210 13.51 -9.82 -11.14
C THR A 210 13.73 -10.90 -12.20
N GLU A 211 13.50 -10.57 -13.47
CA GLU A 211 13.65 -11.55 -14.58
C GLU A 211 15.10 -11.98 -14.86
N LEU A 212 16.08 -11.25 -14.33
CA LEU A 212 17.50 -11.63 -14.42
C LEU A 212 17.95 -12.45 -13.21
N ILE A 213 17.32 -12.24 -12.05
CA ILE A 213 17.69 -12.93 -10.80
C ILE A 213 16.97 -14.27 -10.70
N MET A 214 15.63 -14.26 -10.73
CA MET A 214 14.79 -15.46 -10.75
C MET A 214 13.51 -15.15 -11.57
N PRO A 215 13.39 -15.66 -12.81
CA PRO A 215 12.30 -15.31 -13.70
C PRO A 215 10.92 -15.73 -13.18
N LEU A 216 9.98 -14.80 -13.22
CA LEU A 216 8.61 -15.01 -12.74
C LEU A 216 7.61 -15.35 -13.85
N GLU A 217 7.93 -15.09 -15.10
CA GLU A 217 6.99 -15.31 -16.22
C GLU A 217 6.77 -16.81 -16.55
N ASP A 218 5.62 -17.27 -17.00
CA ASP A 218 4.32 -16.58 -17.14
C ASP A 218 3.61 -16.45 -15.79
N LEU A 219 3.63 -15.24 -15.22
CA LEU A 219 3.12 -15.01 -13.86
C LEU A 219 1.60 -15.19 -13.80
N LYS A 220 0.85 -14.64 -14.76
CA LYS A 220 -0.60 -14.79 -14.83
C LYS A 220 -1.01 -16.24 -14.90
N GLY A 221 -0.40 -17.00 -15.84
CA GLY A 221 -0.69 -18.43 -16.01
C GLY A 221 -0.41 -19.24 -14.75
N LYS A 222 0.62 -18.91 -13.98
CA LYS A 222 0.92 -19.56 -12.69
C LYS A 222 -0.24 -19.41 -11.71
N TRP A 223 -0.75 -18.18 -11.50
CA TRP A 223 -1.86 -17.92 -10.57
C TRP A 223 -3.16 -18.56 -11.06
N GLU A 224 -3.46 -18.49 -12.36
CA GLU A 224 -4.64 -19.13 -12.95
C GLU A 224 -4.61 -20.66 -12.77
N ALA A 225 -3.43 -21.28 -12.89
CA ALA A 225 -3.25 -22.71 -12.68
C ALA A 225 -3.52 -23.14 -11.22
N PHE A 226 -3.29 -22.25 -10.24
CA PHE A 226 -3.68 -22.47 -8.84
C PHE A 226 -5.16 -22.14 -8.56
N GLY A 227 -5.95 -21.80 -9.57
CA GLY A 227 -7.39 -21.57 -9.44
C GLY A 227 -7.77 -20.16 -9.00
N TRP A 228 -6.88 -19.20 -9.12
CA TRP A 228 -7.16 -17.78 -8.90
C TRP A 228 -7.76 -17.12 -10.13
N HIS A 229 -8.53 -16.07 -9.93
CA HIS A 229 -8.89 -15.12 -10.99
C HIS A 229 -7.82 -14.04 -11.02
N VAL A 230 -7.29 -13.73 -12.20
CA VAL A 230 -6.17 -12.77 -12.32
C VAL A 230 -6.62 -11.53 -13.07
N LEU A 231 -6.31 -10.38 -12.52
CA LEU A 231 -6.45 -9.06 -13.11
C LEU A 231 -5.07 -8.44 -13.28
N GLU A 232 -4.78 -7.86 -14.43
CA GLU A 232 -3.54 -7.10 -14.66
C GLU A 232 -3.87 -5.64 -14.89
N ILE A 233 -3.18 -4.75 -14.19
CA ILE A 233 -3.45 -3.31 -14.23
C ILE A 233 -2.17 -2.48 -14.20
N ASN A 234 -2.28 -1.21 -14.58
CA ASN A 234 -1.30 -0.19 -14.20
C ASN A 234 -1.50 0.14 -12.70
N GLY A 235 -0.55 -0.25 -11.85
CA GLY A 235 -0.60 -0.01 -10.40
C GLY A 235 -0.37 1.44 -9.99
N ASN A 236 0.05 2.31 -10.92
CA ASN A 236 0.17 3.75 -10.71
C ASN A 236 -1.00 4.56 -11.31
N ASP A 237 -2.07 3.88 -11.68
CA ASP A 237 -3.36 4.47 -12.04
C ASP A 237 -4.37 4.16 -10.93
N ILE A 238 -4.72 5.17 -10.14
CA ILE A 238 -5.59 5.03 -8.96
C ILE A 238 -6.98 4.52 -9.35
N GLU A 239 -7.53 4.99 -10.49
CA GLU A 239 -8.83 4.55 -10.97
C GLU A 239 -8.80 3.07 -11.35
N ALA A 240 -7.76 2.62 -12.07
CA ALA A 240 -7.58 1.22 -12.41
C ALA A 240 -7.43 0.31 -11.17
N VAL A 241 -6.77 0.80 -10.11
CA VAL A 241 -6.66 0.06 -8.82
C VAL A 241 -8.03 -0.07 -8.15
N ILE A 242 -8.80 1.02 -8.09
CA ILE A 242 -10.16 1.02 -7.51
C ILE A 242 -11.05 0.05 -8.28
N ASP A 243 -11.08 0.15 -9.60
CA ASP A 243 -11.91 -0.69 -10.47
C ASP A 243 -11.55 -2.18 -10.32
N ALA A 244 -10.27 -2.51 -10.30
CA ALA A 244 -9.82 -3.90 -10.09
C ALA A 244 -10.24 -4.44 -8.72
N CYS A 245 -10.18 -3.62 -7.67
CA CYS A 245 -10.65 -4.01 -6.34
C CYS A 245 -12.18 -4.20 -6.30
N GLU A 246 -12.95 -3.35 -6.96
CA GLU A 246 -14.41 -3.52 -7.07
C GLU A 246 -14.77 -4.77 -7.90
N MET A 247 -14.06 -5.03 -9.01
CA MET A 247 -14.20 -6.29 -9.76
C MET A 247 -13.88 -7.50 -8.89
N ALA A 248 -12.82 -7.43 -8.07
CA ALA A 248 -12.45 -8.50 -7.16
C ALA A 248 -13.55 -8.78 -6.10
N LYS A 249 -14.26 -7.74 -5.65
CA LYS A 249 -15.42 -7.90 -4.74
C LYS A 249 -16.61 -8.60 -5.41
N ALA A 250 -16.78 -8.43 -6.72
CA ALA A 250 -17.87 -9.04 -7.49
C ALA A 250 -17.63 -10.51 -7.88
N ILE A 251 -16.39 -10.99 -7.76
CA ILE A 251 -16.03 -12.38 -8.07
C ILE A 251 -16.27 -13.26 -6.84
N HIS A 252 -17.19 -14.22 -6.94
CA HIS A 252 -17.64 -15.05 -5.81
C HIS A 252 -17.16 -16.51 -5.87
N GLU A 253 -16.55 -16.95 -6.98
CA GLU A 253 -16.17 -18.35 -7.16
C GLU A 253 -14.71 -18.66 -6.84
N LYS A 254 -13.85 -17.63 -6.79
CA LYS A 254 -12.40 -17.78 -6.69
C LYS A 254 -11.76 -16.66 -5.87
N PRO A 255 -10.58 -16.90 -5.27
CA PRO A 255 -9.72 -15.81 -4.84
C PRO A 255 -9.25 -14.97 -6.03
N VAL A 256 -8.93 -13.69 -5.82
CA VAL A 256 -8.50 -12.79 -6.87
C VAL A 256 -7.06 -12.35 -6.64
N MET A 257 -6.26 -12.38 -7.69
CA MET A 257 -4.91 -11.82 -7.73
C MET A 257 -4.89 -10.63 -8.69
N ILE A 258 -4.46 -9.48 -8.20
CA ILE A 258 -4.20 -8.28 -8.99
C ILE A 258 -2.70 -8.18 -9.21
N ILE A 259 -2.24 -8.32 -10.45
CA ILE A 259 -0.87 -8.03 -10.85
C ILE A 259 -0.83 -6.54 -11.20
N ALA A 260 -0.28 -5.75 -10.31
CA ALA A 260 -0.21 -4.30 -10.44
C ALA A 260 1.18 -3.90 -10.93
N HIS A 261 1.30 -3.52 -12.20
CA HIS A 261 2.55 -3.03 -12.77
C HIS A 261 2.82 -1.62 -12.23
N THR A 262 3.87 -1.49 -11.42
CA THR A 262 4.26 -0.23 -10.79
C THR A 262 5.63 0.24 -11.26
N ILE A 263 5.89 1.52 -11.11
CA ILE A 263 7.21 2.12 -11.32
C ILE A 263 7.89 2.23 -9.95
N PRO A 264 8.95 1.45 -9.68
CA PRO A 264 9.70 1.62 -8.44
C PRO A 264 10.38 2.99 -8.44
N GLY A 265 10.31 3.71 -7.32
CA GLY A 265 10.84 5.08 -7.23
C GLY A 265 9.93 6.16 -7.83
N LYS A 266 8.67 5.84 -8.12
CA LYS A 266 7.70 6.71 -8.81
C LYS A 266 7.70 8.15 -8.34
N GLY A 267 7.86 9.06 -9.30
CA GLY A 267 7.86 10.52 -9.10
C GLY A 267 9.22 11.11 -8.75
N VAL A 268 10.28 10.29 -8.69
CA VAL A 268 11.66 10.73 -8.46
C VAL A 268 12.56 10.18 -9.57
N ASP A 269 12.88 11.00 -10.56
CA ASP A 269 13.52 10.60 -11.81
C ASP A 269 14.78 9.74 -11.61
N PHE A 270 15.63 10.09 -10.64
CA PHE A 270 16.87 9.34 -10.39
C PHE A 270 16.67 8.05 -9.56
N MET A 271 15.47 7.76 -9.12
CA MET A 271 15.11 6.53 -8.42
C MET A 271 14.24 5.59 -9.28
N GLU A 272 13.56 6.13 -10.30
CA GLU A 272 12.64 5.32 -11.13
C GLU A 272 13.40 4.21 -11.86
N ASN A 273 12.90 2.97 -11.70
CA ASN A 273 13.41 1.76 -12.34
C ASN A 273 14.88 1.40 -12.00
N ASP A 274 15.45 2.02 -10.96
CA ASP A 274 16.80 1.70 -10.49
C ASP A 274 16.76 0.84 -9.24
N PHE A 275 17.16 -0.44 -9.36
CA PHE A 275 17.14 -1.40 -8.26
C PHE A 275 18.07 -1.02 -7.10
N HIS A 276 19.08 -0.19 -7.30
CA HIS A 276 19.94 0.29 -6.21
C HIS A 276 19.16 1.04 -5.13
N TRP A 277 18.00 1.59 -5.47
CA TRP A 277 17.08 2.24 -4.53
C TRP A 277 16.12 1.26 -3.84
N HIS A 278 16.19 -0.03 -4.16
CA HIS A 278 15.34 -1.02 -3.48
C HIS A 278 15.51 -0.92 -1.95
N GLY A 279 16.76 -1.02 -1.45
CA GLY A 279 17.08 -1.05 -0.02
C GLY A 279 17.86 0.15 0.51
N ALA A 280 17.82 1.30 -0.20
CA ALA A 280 18.59 2.49 0.15
C ALA A 280 17.68 3.67 0.51
N PRO A 281 17.97 4.43 1.58
CA PRO A 281 17.34 5.72 1.88
C PRO A 281 18.07 6.83 1.12
N PRO A 282 17.42 7.98 0.82
CA PRO A 282 18.11 9.15 0.30
C PRO A 282 18.97 9.82 1.39
N ASN A 283 20.11 10.36 1.02
CA ASN A 283 20.81 11.34 1.84
C ASN A 283 20.14 12.72 1.71
N HIS A 284 20.62 13.73 2.45
CA HIS A 284 20.01 15.06 2.46
C HIS A 284 19.93 15.71 1.07
N GLU A 285 21.01 15.69 0.30
CA GLU A 285 21.04 16.28 -1.04
C GLU A 285 20.05 15.56 -1.99
N GLN A 286 20.02 14.24 -1.93
CA GLN A 286 19.09 13.41 -2.69
C GLN A 286 17.64 13.64 -2.27
N ALA A 287 17.38 13.80 -0.97
CA ALA A 287 16.04 14.10 -0.46
C ALA A 287 15.54 15.47 -0.93
N VAL A 288 16.39 16.51 -0.90
CA VAL A 288 16.05 17.84 -1.42
C VAL A 288 15.69 17.76 -2.91
N LYS A 289 16.47 17.02 -3.70
CA LYS A 289 16.20 16.83 -5.13
C LYS A 289 14.88 16.07 -5.35
N ALA A 290 14.67 14.95 -4.66
CA ALA A 290 13.46 14.14 -4.75
C ALA A 290 12.20 14.95 -4.39
N LEU A 291 12.24 15.74 -3.31
CA LEU A 291 11.14 16.60 -2.90
C LEU A 291 10.85 17.70 -3.92
N HIS A 292 11.87 18.24 -4.59
CA HIS A 292 11.66 19.20 -5.67
C HIS A 292 10.92 18.57 -6.85
N GLU A 293 11.31 17.36 -7.25
CA GLU A 293 10.67 16.61 -8.34
C GLU A 293 9.21 16.27 -8.00
N LEU A 294 8.94 15.74 -6.80
CA LEU A 294 7.59 15.42 -6.32
C LEU A 294 6.68 16.66 -6.26
N ARG A 295 7.17 17.81 -5.78
CA ARG A 295 6.40 19.06 -5.75
C ARG A 295 6.07 19.59 -7.14
N THR A 296 6.97 19.40 -8.10
CA THR A 296 6.73 19.73 -9.51
C THR A 296 5.64 18.82 -10.08
N LEU A 297 5.66 17.52 -9.78
CA LEU A 297 4.63 16.57 -10.16
C LEU A 297 3.27 16.95 -9.53
N GLY A 298 3.24 17.23 -8.23
CA GLY A 298 2.02 17.67 -7.53
C GLY A 298 1.44 18.97 -8.08
N GLY A 299 2.27 19.87 -8.60
CA GLY A 299 1.82 21.07 -9.32
C GLY A 299 1.17 20.73 -10.66
N LYS A 300 1.71 19.78 -11.42
CA LYS A 300 1.12 19.30 -12.67
C LYS A 300 -0.23 18.63 -12.43
N ILE A 301 -0.30 17.70 -11.45
CA ILE A 301 -1.55 17.02 -11.08
C ILE A 301 -2.65 18.05 -10.80
N ARG A 302 -2.37 19.07 -10.00
CA ARG A 302 -3.35 20.12 -9.69
C ARG A 302 -3.79 20.89 -10.93
N SER A 303 -2.86 21.28 -11.80
CA SER A 303 -3.19 22.06 -13.02
C SER A 303 -3.92 21.26 -14.09
N GLU A 304 -3.83 19.94 -14.09
CA GLU A 304 -4.56 19.07 -15.02
C GLU A 304 -6.03 18.92 -14.65
N HIS A 305 -6.37 19.19 -13.38
CA HIS A 305 -7.72 19.03 -12.84
C HIS A 305 -8.44 20.37 -12.55
N GLU A 306 -7.77 21.53 -12.74
CA GLU A 306 -8.38 22.88 -12.71
C GLU A 306 -8.98 23.26 -14.07
#